data_44f7963d1bd75ff702f5f1273056a5d9
#
_entry.id   44f7963d1bd75ff702f5f1273056a5d9
#
_cell.length_a   1.000
_cell.length_b   1.000
_cell.length_c   1.000
_cell.angle_alpha   90.00
_cell.angle_beta   90.00
_cell.angle_gamma   90.00
#
_symmetry.space_group_name_H-M   'P 1'
#
loop_
_entity.id
_entity.type
_entity.pdbx_description
1 polymer ?
#
loop_
_entity_poly.entity_id
_entity_poly.type
_entity_poly.pdbx_seq_one_letter_code
_entity_poly.pdbx_strand_id
1 'polypeptide(L)'
;MSFAITGPHAAPGAPVRECGGAGEGAPEGAGGYDALVLSADAGLALLRRPGVQTGPVAFDGESGCVQLLVPEGSAEELPGLLEWLEWGGIELGLAGRTAYDPREAAVWLRPPGPGREADRIDLVRLVSAAATECHRARLRSTARKSRDQPLAFS
;
A
#
# COMPACT_ATOMS: atom_id res chain seq x y z
N MET A 1 -35.75 -16.03 2.04
CA MET A 1 -35.26 -15.82 2.10
C MET A 1 -34.38 -15.36 2.51
N SER A 2 -33.79 -15.15 2.72
CA SER A 2 -33.04 -14.72 3.20
C SER A 2 -32.15 -14.28 3.00
N PHE A 3 -31.75 -13.82 2.95
CA PHE A 3 -30.87 -13.40 2.91
C PHE A 3 -30.04 -12.90 3.35
N ALA A 4 -29.67 -12.91 3.61
CA ALA A 4 -28.97 -12.68 4.15
C ALA A 4 -28.01 -12.10 3.96
N ILE A 5 -27.81 -11.62 3.83
CA ILE A 5 -26.98 -11.09 3.60
C ILE A 5 -26.21 -10.64 4.14
N THR A 6 -25.84 -10.60 4.59
CA THR A 6 -25.21 -10.26 5.18
C THR A 6 -24.16 -10.15 5.01
N GLY A 7 -23.82 -10.04 4.68
CA GLY A 7 -22.77 -9.69 4.45
C GLY A 7 -21.89 -9.38 5.25
N PRO A 8 -21.05 -9.33 5.03
CA PRO A 8 -20.07 -9.22 5.74
C PRO A 8 -19.82 -8.07 6.17
N HIS A 9 -20.17 -7.46 6.11
CA HIS A 9 -19.91 -6.38 6.36
C HIS A 9 -19.28 -6.15 7.45
N ALA A 10 -18.67 -5.37 7.56
CA ALA A 10 -17.94 -5.04 8.54
C ALA A 10 -18.65 -4.75 9.66
N ALA A 11 -18.25 -5.15 10.70
CA ALA A 11 -18.88 -4.81 11.86
C ALA A 11 -18.63 -3.38 12.12
N PRO A 12 -19.59 -2.76 12.61
CA PRO A 12 -19.42 -1.40 12.96
C PRO A 12 -18.43 -1.32 14.07
N GLY A 13 -17.76 -0.34 14.16
CA GLY A 13 -16.77 -0.19 15.17
C GLY A 13 -15.56 -1.01 14.91
N ALA A 14 -15.48 -1.52 13.74
CA ALA A 14 -14.30 -2.27 13.44
C ALA A 14 -13.13 -1.38 13.56
N PRO A 15 -12.07 -1.89 14.03
CA PRO A 15 -10.90 -1.09 14.22
C PRO A 15 -10.34 -0.67 12.91
N VAL A 16 -9.47 0.24 13.02
CA VAL A 16 -8.80 0.70 11.88
C VAL A 16 -8.15 -0.43 11.19
N ARG A 17 -8.32 -0.52 9.91
CA ARG A 17 -7.68 -1.53 9.20
C ARG A 17 -6.31 -1.18 8.97
N GLU A 18 -5.43 -2.08 9.07
CA GLU A 18 -4.07 -1.84 8.74
C GLU A 18 -3.89 -2.01 7.28
N CYS A 19 -3.08 -1.21 6.70
CA CYS A 19 -2.73 -1.40 5.32
C CYS A 19 -1.98 -2.71 5.20
N GLY A 20 -2.18 -3.37 4.15
CA GLY A 20 -1.47 -4.61 3.94
C GLY A 20 -2.08 -5.80 4.57
N GLY A 21 -3.30 -5.77 4.87
CA GLY A 21 -3.93 -6.96 5.36
C GLY A 21 -3.76 -8.09 4.42
N ALA A 22 -3.79 -9.24 4.94
CA ALA A 22 -3.49 -10.39 4.19
C ALA A 22 -4.48 -10.68 3.17
N GLY A 23 -4.10 -10.84 2.05
CA GLY A 23 -4.99 -11.28 1.08
C GLY A 23 -4.82 -12.69 0.92
N GLU A 24 -5.76 -13.41 0.73
CA GLU A 24 -5.57 -14.68 0.50
C GLU A 24 -6.38 -15.26 -0.47
N GLY A 25 -6.19 -16.27 -1.00
CA GLY A 25 -7.02 -16.99 -1.87
C GLY A 25 -7.23 -16.34 -3.18
N ALA A 26 -6.31 -15.79 -3.78
CA ALA A 26 -6.55 -15.22 -5.04
C ALA A 26 -6.83 -16.26 -6.06
N PRO A 27 -7.69 -16.01 -6.95
CA PRO A 27 -7.99 -16.94 -7.99
C PRO A 27 -6.85 -17.02 -8.93
N GLU A 28 -6.71 -18.17 -9.53
CA GLU A 28 -5.75 -18.32 -10.45
C GLU A 28 -6.00 -17.63 -11.66
N GLY A 29 -5.15 -17.30 -12.46
CA GLY A 29 -5.36 -16.61 -13.68
C GLY A 29 -5.59 -15.16 -13.50
N ALA A 30 -5.45 -14.69 -12.32
CA ALA A 30 -5.67 -13.34 -12.08
C ALA A 30 -4.59 -12.56 -12.62
N GLY A 31 -4.18 -12.07 -13.21
CA GLY A 31 -3.30 -11.23 -13.81
C GLY A 31 -1.89 -11.20 -13.38
N GLY A 32 -1.58 -11.86 -12.35
CA GLY A 32 -0.19 -11.97 -11.98
C GLY A 32 0.42 -10.67 -11.50
N TYR A 33 -0.24 -9.98 -10.60
CA TYR A 33 0.32 -8.81 -9.98
C TYR A 33 0.44 -9.03 -8.50
N ASP A 34 1.44 -8.43 -7.91
CA ASP A 34 1.48 -8.22 -6.49
C ASP A 34 1.25 -6.72 -6.29
N ALA A 35 1.12 -6.29 -5.06
CA ALA A 35 0.94 -4.88 -4.78
C ALA A 35 1.76 -4.47 -3.59
N LEU A 36 2.28 -3.28 -3.63
CA LEU A 36 2.87 -2.64 -2.47
C LEU A 36 1.81 -1.72 -1.89
N VAL A 37 1.55 -1.87 -0.61
CA VAL A 37 0.46 -1.14 0.03
C VAL A 37 1.05 -0.17 1.03
N LEU A 38 0.67 1.06 0.93
CA LEU A 38 1.17 2.09 1.83
C LEU A 38 0.09 3.14 2.05
N SER A 39 0.29 3.97 3.05
CA SER A 39 -0.74 4.95 3.39
C SER A 39 -0.94 5.93 2.23
N ALA A 40 -2.11 6.53 2.19
CA ALA A 40 -2.40 7.50 1.13
C ALA A 40 -1.41 8.65 1.16
N ASP A 41 -1.04 9.10 2.35
CA ASP A 41 -0.11 10.19 2.48
C ASP A 41 1.22 9.85 1.82
N ALA A 42 1.75 8.69 2.13
CA ALA A 42 3.01 8.27 1.55
C ALA A 42 2.85 7.98 0.06
N GLY A 43 1.75 7.37 -0.31
CA GLY A 43 1.54 7.02 -1.71
C GLY A 43 1.43 8.23 -2.60
N LEU A 44 0.66 9.22 -2.16
CA LEU A 44 0.52 10.42 -2.97
C LEU A 44 1.83 11.18 -3.07
N ALA A 45 2.60 11.20 -1.98
CA ALA A 45 3.90 11.84 -2.03
C ALA A 45 4.83 11.11 -2.99
N LEU A 46 4.74 9.79 -2.99
CA LEU A 46 5.54 9.02 -3.90
C LEU A 46 5.21 9.34 -5.36
N LEU A 47 3.93 9.46 -5.65
CA LEU A 47 3.54 9.74 -7.03
C LEU A 47 3.99 11.11 -7.51
N ARG A 48 4.31 12.00 -6.59
CA ARG A 48 4.80 13.30 -6.97
C ARG A 48 6.30 13.37 -7.14
N ARG A 49 7.00 12.31 -6.79
CA ARG A 49 8.45 12.34 -6.88
C ARG A 49 8.88 12.21 -8.34
N PRO A 50 9.72 13.12 -8.81
CA PRO A 50 10.22 12.97 -10.17
C PRO A 50 11.19 11.81 -10.23
N GLY A 51 11.22 11.16 -11.34
CA GLY A 51 12.16 10.07 -11.54
C GLY A 51 11.77 8.73 -10.96
N VAL A 52 10.63 8.65 -10.31
CA VAL A 52 10.15 7.39 -9.81
C VAL A 52 9.05 6.90 -10.71
N GLN A 53 9.23 5.72 -11.25
CA GLN A 53 8.26 5.15 -12.14
C GLN A 53 7.40 4.17 -11.41
N THR A 54 6.11 4.22 -11.63
CA THR A 54 5.20 3.24 -11.09
C THR A 54 4.38 2.66 -12.21
N GLY A 55 3.85 1.48 -11.97
CA GLY A 55 2.86 0.93 -12.85
C GLY A 55 1.49 1.41 -12.46
N PRO A 56 0.48 0.58 -12.60
CA PRO A 56 -0.87 0.99 -12.20
C PRO A 56 -0.92 1.23 -10.69
N VAL A 57 -1.73 2.18 -10.31
CA VAL A 57 -1.85 2.56 -8.91
C VAL A 57 -3.31 2.66 -8.55
N ALA A 58 -3.71 1.93 -7.54
CA ALA A 58 -5.08 1.94 -7.08
C ALA A 58 -5.18 2.60 -5.71
N PHE A 59 -6.35 3.07 -5.38
CA PHE A 59 -6.60 3.67 -4.09
C PHE A 59 -7.79 2.98 -3.45
N ASP A 60 -7.64 2.63 -2.19
CA ASP A 60 -8.71 2.03 -1.44
C ASP A 60 -9.16 3.04 -0.39
N GLY A 61 -10.33 3.61 -0.60
CA GLY A 61 -10.81 4.65 0.31
C GLY A 61 -11.20 4.11 1.67
N GLU A 62 -11.54 2.83 1.75
CA GLU A 62 -11.91 2.27 3.03
C GLU A 62 -10.73 2.18 3.96
N SER A 63 -9.63 1.67 3.48
CA SER A 63 -8.46 1.55 4.33
C SER A 63 -7.59 2.80 4.28
N GLY A 64 -7.82 3.67 3.31
CA GLY A 64 -6.99 4.85 3.16
C GLY A 64 -5.61 4.53 2.65
N CYS A 65 -5.49 3.49 1.84
CA CYS A 65 -4.20 3.02 1.36
C CYS A 65 -4.09 3.11 -0.14
N VAL A 66 -2.87 3.30 -0.58
CA VAL A 66 -2.55 3.28 -1.99
C VAL A 66 -1.90 1.94 -2.29
N GLN A 67 -2.24 1.36 -3.41
CA GLN A 67 -1.72 0.07 -3.83
C GLN A 67 -0.98 0.24 -5.14
N LEU A 68 0.31 -0.04 -5.10
CA LEU A 68 1.15 0.06 -6.28
C LEU A 68 1.29 -1.33 -6.87
N LEU A 69 0.81 -1.52 -8.07
CA LEU A 69 0.89 -2.83 -8.70
C LEU A 69 2.30 -3.07 -9.19
N VAL A 70 2.81 -4.24 -8.88
CA VAL A 70 4.17 -4.62 -9.21
C VAL A 70 4.13 -6.05 -9.76
N PRO A 71 5.21 -6.52 -10.34
CA PRO A 71 5.20 -7.87 -10.89
C PRO A 71 4.98 -8.91 -9.82
N GLU A 72 4.41 -10.00 -10.24
CA GLU A 72 4.17 -11.11 -9.36
C GLU A 72 5.47 -11.56 -8.73
N GLY A 73 5.46 -11.84 -7.45
CA GLY A 73 6.65 -12.22 -6.73
C GLY A 73 7.32 -11.07 -6.01
N SER A 74 6.96 -9.84 -6.34
CA SER A 74 7.62 -8.70 -5.73
C SER A 74 7.32 -8.59 -4.24
N ALA A 75 6.12 -8.99 -3.84
CA ALA A 75 5.77 -8.88 -2.44
C ALA A 75 6.64 -9.76 -1.57
N GLU A 76 7.07 -10.89 -2.12
CA GLU A 76 7.92 -11.78 -1.37
C GLU A 76 9.33 -11.25 -1.26
N GLU A 77 9.73 -10.41 -2.19
CA GLU A 77 11.06 -9.82 -2.13
C GLU A 77 11.11 -8.60 -1.22
N LEU A 78 9.96 -8.08 -0.86
CA LEU A 78 9.93 -6.84 -0.11
C LEU A 78 10.70 -6.88 1.20
N PRO A 79 10.54 -7.91 2.05
CA PRO A 79 11.29 -7.88 3.31
C PRO A 79 12.79 -7.91 3.09
N GLY A 80 13.25 -8.68 2.13
CA GLY A 80 14.68 -8.72 1.86
C GLY A 80 15.19 -7.43 1.30
N LEU A 81 14.40 -6.78 0.45
CA LEU A 81 14.80 -5.50 -0.09
C LEU A 81 14.88 -4.44 0.99
N LEU A 82 13.91 -4.44 1.91
CA LEU A 82 13.94 -3.47 2.98
C LEU A 82 15.14 -3.67 3.87
N GLU A 83 15.51 -4.92 4.11
CA GLU A 83 16.69 -5.18 4.89
C GLU A 83 17.93 -4.72 4.18
N TRP A 84 18.02 -5.03 2.90
CA TRP A 84 19.17 -4.66 2.11
C TRP A 84 19.30 -3.15 1.99
N LEU A 85 18.19 -2.44 1.97
CA LEU A 85 18.20 -0.99 1.90
C LEU A 85 18.31 -0.34 3.28
N GLU A 86 18.52 -1.17 4.29
CA GLU A 86 18.75 -0.70 5.65
C GLU A 86 17.52 -0.12 6.31
N TRP A 87 16.35 -0.54 5.87
CA TRP A 87 15.12 -0.16 6.52
C TRP A 87 14.62 -1.22 7.47
N GLY A 88 15.37 -2.31 7.66
CA GLY A 88 14.92 -3.38 8.53
C GLY A 88 14.77 -2.88 9.95
N GLY A 89 13.77 -3.32 10.62
CA GLY A 89 13.53 -2.91 11.98
C GLY A 89 12.82 -1.58 12.13
N ILE A 90 12.58 -0.87 11.04
CA ILE A 90 11.85 0.37 11.12
C ILE A 90 10.43 0.13 10.65
N GLU A 91 9.47 0.58 11.45
CA GLU A 91 8.11 0.37 11.09
C GLU A 91 7.68 1.39 10.10
N LEU A 92 7.46 0.99 8.88
CA LEU A 92 7.12 1.91 7.82
C LEU A 92 5.65 1.92 7.46
N GLY A 93 4.94 0.85 7.77
CA GLY A 93 3.59 0.72 7.28
C GLY A 93 3.53 0.36 5.81
N LEU A 94 4.65 -0.09 5.27
CA LEU A 94 4.71 -0.53 3.89
C LEU A 94 4.61 -2.04 3.89
N ALA A 95 3.68 -2.57 3.14
CA ALA A 95 3.46 -3.99 3.12
C ALA A 95 3.32 -4.50 1.70
N GLY A 96 3.56 -5.79 1.53
CA GLY A 96 3.35 -6.41 0.25
C GLY A 96 2.11 -7.27 0.28
N ARG A 97 1.41 -7.30 -0.82
CA ARG A 97 0.23 -8.13 -0.95
C ARG A 97 0.41 -8.98 -2.18
N THR A 98 0.30 -10.29 -2.02
CA THR A 98 0.47 -11.19 -3.13
C THR A 98 -0.84 -11.38 -3.88
N ALA A 99 -0.73 -11.78 -5.10
CA ALA A 99 -1.88 -12.18 -5.90
C ALA A 99 -2.97 -11.12 -5.93
N TYR A 100 -2.59 -9.92 -6.30
CA TYR A 100 -3.53 -8.82 -6.38
C TYR A 100 -4.30 -8.89 -7.70
N ASP A 101 -5.60 -8.80 -7.62
CA ASP A 101 -6.44 -8.81 -8.80
C ASP A 101 -6.82 -7.37 -9.12
N PRO A 102 -6.48 -6.87 -10.29
CA PRO A 102 -6.85 -5.48 -10.63
C PRO A 102 -8.32 -5.20 -10.54
N ARG A 103 -9.15 -6.22 -10.64
CA ARG A 103 -10.59 -5.99 -10.53
C ARG A 103 -11.01 -5.60 -9.12
N GLU A 104 -10.13 -5.80 -8.13
CA GLU A 104 -10.45 -5.37 -6.79
C GLU A 104 -10.31 -3.89 -6.59
N ALA A 105 -9.70 -3.19 -7.52
CA ALA A 105 -9.45 -1.77 -7.33
C ALA A 105 -10.75 -1.01 -7.39
N ALA A 106 -10.99 -0.23 -6.36
CA ALA A 106 -12.19 0.60 -6.35
C ALA A 106 -11.96 1.87 -7.14
N VAL A 107 -10.78 2.42 -7.02
CA VAL A 107 -10.45 3.65 -7.72
C VAL A 107 -9.05 3.51 -8.27
N TRP A 108 -8.86 3.94 -9.48
CA TRP A 108 -7.54 3.93 -10.09
C TRP A 108 -6.97 5.34 -10.09
N LEU A 109 -5.82 5.51 -9.47
CA LEU A 109 -5.08 6.76 -9.61
C LEU A 109 -4.26 6.73 -10.90
N ARG A 110 -3.76 5.58 -11.26
CA ARG A 110 -3.13 5.35 -12.55
C ARG A 110 -3.65 4.02 -13.06
N PRO A 111 -4.55 4.03 -14.01
CA PRO A 111 -5.12 2.77 -14.47
C PRO A 111 -4.12 1.95 -15.27
N PRO A 112 -4.35 0.67 -15.38
CA PRO A 112 -3.46 -0.16 -16.20
C PRO A 112 -3.58 0.22 -17.66
N GLY A 113 -2.46 0.28 -18.32
CA GLY A 113 -2.44 0.56 -19.73
C GLY A 113 -2.33 -0.70 -20.54
N PRO A 114 -2.21 -0.57 -21.84
CA PRO A 114 -2.12 -1.75 -22.70
C PRO A 114 -0.83 -2.53 -22.52
N GLY A 115 0.22 -1.89 -22.08
CA GLY A 115 1.43 -2.63 -21.84
C GLY A 115 1.47 -2.97 -20.38
N ARG A 116 2.26 -3.91 -20.01
CA ARG A 116 2.38 -4.23 -18.60
C ARG A 116 3.42 -3.33 -17.98
N GLU A 117 3.01 -2.12 -17.64
CA GLU A 117 3.95 -1.17 -17.09
C GLU A 117 4.56 -1.67 -15.79
N ALA A 118 3.81 -2.47 -15.04
CA ALA A 118 4.33 -2.96 -13.79
C ALA A 118 5.58 -3.80 -14.01
N ASP A 119 5.68 -4.48 -15.14
CA ASP A 119 6.81 -5.33 -15.39
C ASP A 119 8.07 -4.58 -15.75
N ARG A 120 7.95 -3.29 -15.98
CA ARG A 120 9.09 -2.48 -16.37
C ARG A 120 9.63 -1.63 -15.25
N ILE A 121 9.13 -1.84 -14.05
CA ILE A 121 9.50 -1.03 -12.94
C ILE A 121 10.79 -1.50 -12.34
N ASP A 122 11.62 -0.57 -11.92
CA ASP A 122 12.78 -0.90 -11.14
C ASP A 122 12.30 -1.06 -9.70
N LEU A 123 12.14 -2.28 -9.27
CA LEU A 123 11.56 -2.56 -7.97
C LEU A 123 12.40 -2.01 -6.83
N VAL A 124 13.73 -2.09 -6.95
CA VAL A 124 14.58 -1.58 -5.90
C VAL A 124 14.39 -0.09 -5.72
N ARG A 125 14.34 0.63 -6.82
CA ARG A 125 14.14 2.05 -6.77
C ARG A 125 12.78 2.40 -6.22
N LEU A 126 11.76 1.65 -6.63
CA LEU A 126 10.42 1.92 -6.16
C LEU A 126 10.31 1.65 -4.67
N VAL A 127 10.86 0.55 -4.19
CA VAL A 127 10.80 0.22 -2.78
C VAL A 127 11.58 1.25 -1.96
N SER A 128 12.72 1.67 -2.46
CA SER A 128 13.51 2.67 -1.77
C SER A 128 12.74 3.98 -1.62
N ALA A 129 12.10 4.41 -2.70
CA ALA A 129 11.32 5.65 -2.65
C ALA A 129 10.09 5.47 -1.77
N ALA A 130 9.44 4.33 -1.85
CA ALA A 130 8.25 4.08 -1.04
C ALA A 130 8.61 4.06 0.45
N ALA A 131 9.70 3.42 0.80
CA ALA A 131 10.12 3.38 2.19
C ALA A 131 10.41 4.78 2.71
N THR A 132 11.07 5.59 1.89
CA THR A 132 11.37 6.95 2.28
C THR A 132 10.10 7.75 2.55
N GLU A 133 9.14 7.63 1.65
CA GLU A 133 7.91 8.40 1.83
C GLU A 133 7.08 7.87 2.99
N CYS A 134 7.10 6.57 3.20
CA CYS A 134 6.41 6.00 4.35
C CYS A 134 7.02 6.53 5.65
N HIS A 135 8.34 6.57 5.70
CA HIS A 135 9.00 7.07 6.88
C HIS A 135 8.67 8.55 7.11
N ARG A 136 8.71 9.33 6.05
CA ARG A 136 8.37 10.75 6.16
C ARG A 136 6.93 10.94 6.60
N ALA A 137 6.03 10.13 6.08
CA ALA A 137 4.64 10.24 6.46
C ALA A 137 4.45 9.92 7.95
N ARG A 138 5.17 8.95 8.45
CA ARG A 138 5.06 8.62 9.86
C ARG A 138 5.65 9.72 10.72
N LEU A 139 6.72 10.33 10.28
CA LEU A 139 7.28 11.45 11.03
C LEU A 139 6.31 12.62 11.07
N ARG A 140 5.65 12.89 9.96
CA ARG A 140 4.67 13.97 9.93
C ARG A 140 3.49 13.65 10.84
N SER A 141 3.08 12.41 10.86
CA SER A 141 1.97 12.01 11.69
C SER A 141 2.32 12.15 13.18
N THR A 142 3.52 11.75 13.54
CA THR A 142 3.96 11.87 14.92
C THR A 142 4.08 13.33 15.33
N ALA A 143 4.61 14.16 14.45
CA ALA A 143 4.72 15.58 14.75
C ALA A 143 3.35 16.23 14.92
N ARG A 144 2.39 15.80 14.09
CA ARG A 144 1.05 16.34 14.21
C ARG A 144 0.41 15.93 15.52
N LYS A 145 0.61 14.69 15.92
CA LYS A 145 0.08 14.22 17.16
C LYS A 145 0.66 14.98 18.34
N SER A 146 1.93 15.26 18.29
CA SER A 146 2.57 16.02 19.34
C SER A 146 2.00 17.41 19.44
N ARG A 147 1.71 18.00 18.33
CA ARG A 147 1.16 19.33 18.35
C ARG A 147 -0.21 19.37 18.90
N ASP A 148 -1.02 18.38 18.57
CA ASP A 148 -2.38 18.35 19.02
C ASP A 148 -2.49 17.95 20.46
N GLN A 149 -1.45 17.43 21.06
CA GLN A 149 -1.53 16.99 22.41
C GLN A 149 -1.41 18.18 23.32
N PRO A 150 -2.33 18.42 24.19
CA PRO A 150 -2.19 19.58 25.06
C PRO A 150 -1.00 19.38 25.94
N LEU A 151 -0.31 20.46 26.15
CA LEU A 151 0.82 20.40 26.99
C LEU A 151 0.33 20.29 28.39
N ALA A 152 0.64 19.27 29.02
CA ALA A 152 0.21 19.10 30.33
C ALA A 152 1.26 19.70 31.21
N PHE A 153 1.20 20.89 31.41
CA PHE A 153 2.08 21.44 32.31
C PHE A 153 1.50 21.39 33.57
N SER A 154 2.07 21.02 34.51
CA SER A 154 1.48 21.05 35.79
C SER A 154 1.99 22.14 36.60
#